data_1d03d3324baf1f4ba5494323cd75dcd2
#
_entry.id   1d03d3324baf1f4ba5494323cd75dcd2
#
_cell.length_a   1.000
_cell.length_b   1.000
_cell.length_c   1.000
_cell.angle_alpha   90.00
_cell.angle_beta   90.00
_cell.angle_gamma   90.00
#
_symmetry.space_group_name_H-M   'P 1'
#
loop_
_entity.id
_entity.type
_entity.pdbx_description
1 polymer ?
#
loop_
_entity_poly.entity_id
_entity_poly.type
_entity_poly.pdbx_seq_one_letter_code
_entity_poly.pdbx_strand_id
1 'polypeptide(L)'
;MTVFQSVDSDTTLPAVAASNAGSYGAEELLATIVFHPATARIGEHCALPLTDRPFTLGRLEPIFASGSGAGGLSLGDKYISRRALEFEWKDSSLVVRRLPDSSRCRLASQEVDEPIRLEPAQLRTGVPHLLAHSVVLLLRVAPAAGPEVDSGPGCELLGSSRYMRELRRQLGQVAASDLDLLVCGETGTGKELVARTVHRASRRSKGPLVAVNMAAIPSGLAAAALFGSRKGAY
;
A
#
# COMPACT_ATOMS: atom_id res chain seq x y z
N MET A 1 1.28 -3.74 -9.43
CA MET A 1 0.30 -4.76 -9.89
C MET A 1 -1.09 -4.19 -9.69
N THR A 2 -1.87 -4.06 -10.72
CA THR A 2 -3.22 -3.50 -10.69
C THR A 2 -4.22 -4.64 -10.88
N VAL A 3 -5.25 -4.70 -10.06
CA VAL A 3 -6.32 -5.69 -10.13
C VAL A 3 -7.56 -5.00 -10.69
N PHE A 4 -8.09 -5.48 -11.80
CA PHE A 4 -9.31 -4.96 -12.45
C PHE A 4 -10.45 -5.95 -12.31
N GLN A 5 -11.66 -5.45 -12.15
CA GLN A 5 -12.89 -6.23 -12.01
C GLN A 5 -13.67 -6.19 -13.32
N SER A 6 -14.08 -7.36 -13.80
CA SER A 6 -14.93 -7.75 -14.94
C SER A 6 -14.93 -6.90 -16.23
N VAL A 7 -14.84 -7.60 -17.35
CA VAL A 7 -15.08 -7.04 -18.69
C VAL A 7 -16.38 -7.67 -19.21
N ASP A 8 -17.41 -6.87 -19.39
CA ASP A 8 -18.56 -7.27 -20.22
C ASP A 8 -18.12 -7.27 -21.68
N SER A 9 -18.50 -8.29 -22.42
CA SER A 9 -17.94 -8.70 -23.72
C SER A 9 -18.24 -7.75 -24.90
N ASP A 10 -18.76 -6.54 -24.67
CA ASP A 10 -19.23 -5.68 -25.77
C ASP A 10 -18.79 -4.21 -25.71
N THR A 11 -17.77 -3.85 -24.93
CA THR A 11 -17.36 -2.46 -24.86
C THR A 11 -15.84 -2.30 -24.87
N THR A 12 -15.33 -1.58 -25.86
CA THR A 12 -13.95 -1.06 -25.87
C THR A 12 -13.79 -0.11 -24.68
N LEU A 13 -13.12 -0.59 -23.63
CA LEU A 13 -13.05 0.10 -22.35
C LEU A 13 -12.09 1.29 -22.40
N PRO A 14 -12.52 2.49 -21.96
CA PRO A 14 -11.60 3.45 -21.39
C PRO A 14 -11.07 2.87 -20.07
N ALA A 15 -9.80 3.15 -19.75
CA ALA A 15 -9.22 2.77 -18.47
C ALA A 15 -10.15 3.25 -17.33
N VAL A 16 -10.86 2.31 -16.72
CA VAL A 16 -11.70 2.62 -15.57
C VAL A 16 -10.72 2.82 -14.41
N ALA A 17 -10.42 4.07 -14.13
CA ALA A 17 -10.00 4.43 -12.79
C ALA A 17 -11.10 3.90 -11.87
N ALA A 18 -10.75 3.04 -10.93
CA ALA A 18 -11.69 2.43 -10.01
C ALA A 18 -12.43 3.53 -9.22
N SER A 19 -13.54 3.98 -9.73
CA SER A 19 -14.52 4.78 -9.00
C SER A 19 -15.39 3.84 -8.18
N ASN A 20 -14.81 3.16 -7.20
CA ASN A 20 -15.58 2.62 -6.10
C ASN A 20 -15.84 3.75 -5.10
N ALA A 21 -16.86 4.54 -5.37
CA ALA A 21 -17.55 5.36 -4.38
C ALA A 21 -18.35 4.44 -3.44
N GLY A 22 -17.66 3.52 -2.78
CA GLY A 22 -18.17 2.62 -1.76
C GLY A 22 -17.22 2.67 -0.57
N SER A 23 -17.52 3.53 0.41
CA SER A 23 -16.90 3.57 1.74
C SER A 23 -15.36 3.53 1.71
N TYR A 24 -14.71 4.54 1.15
CA TYR A 24 -13.34 4.84 1.50
C TYR A 24 -13.35 5.27 2.97
N GLY A 25 -12.79 4.43 3.82
CA GLY A 25 -12.48 4.80 5.20
C GLY A 25 -11.71 6.13 5.21
N ALA A 26 -11.85 6.88 6.29
CA ALA A 26 -11.20 8.17 6.47
C ALA A 26 -9.74 8.11 5.99
N GLU A 27 -9.27 9.14 5.29
CA GLU A 27 -7.84 9.28 4.97
C GLU A 27 -7.05 9.44 6.26
N GLU A 28 -5.84 8.91 6.31
CA GLU A 28 -4.91 9.11 7.42
C GLU A 28 -3.56 9.59 6.90
N LEU A 29 -2.90 10.44 7.68
CA LEU A 29 -1.53 10.85 7.43
C LEU A 29 -0.60 9.79 8.04
N LEU A 30 0.24 9.20 7.20
CA LEU A 30 1.23 8.21 7.62
C LEU A 30 2.63 8.81 7.60
N ALA A 31 3.39 8.55 8.64
CA ALA A 31 4.83 8.71 8.64
C ALA A 31 5.47 7.31 8.61
N THR A 32 6.23 7.01 7.55
CA THR A 32 6.92 5.73 7.37
C THR A 32 8.42 5.94 7.42
N ILE A 33 9.13 5.14 8.19
CA ILE A 33 10.59 5.14 8.23
C ILE A 33 11.13 4.56 6.92
N VAL A 34 11.78 5.37 6.10
CA VAL A 34 12.41 4.93 4.84
C VAL A 34 13.93 4.82 4.95
N PHE A 35 14.52 5.49 5.94
CA PHE A 35 15.92 5.33 6.32
C PHE A 35 16.07 5.49 7.83
N HIS A 36 16.84 4.60 8.45
CA HIS A 36 17.17 4.61 9.88
C HIS A 36 18.51 3.91 10.10
N PRO A 37 19.38 4.35 11.06
CA PRO A 37 20.63 3.66 11.37
C PRO A 37 20.45 2.19 11.74
N ALA A 38 19.38 1.85 12.45
CA ALA A 38 18.95 0.47 12.66
C ALA A 38 18.07 0.05 11.47
N THR A 39 18.65 -0.64 10.49
CA THR A 39 17.99 -1.00 9.23
C THR A 39 16.75 -1.87 9.41
N ALA A 40 16.66 -2.65 10.48
CA ALA A 40 15.48 -3.45 10.82
C ALA A 40 14.21 -2.60 11.04
N ARG A 41 14.38 -1.30 11.27
CA ARG A 41 13.28 -0.36 11.49
C ARG A 41 12.68 0.24 10.20
N ILE A 42 13.34 0.00 9.06
CA ILE A 42 12.86 0.49 7.76
C ILE A 42 11.51 -0.19 7.44
N GLY A 43 10.51 0.62 7.10
CA GLY A 43 9.14 0.19 6.87
C GLY A 43 8.21 0.29 8.09
N GLU A 44 8.74 0.51 9.30
CA GLU A 44 7.89 0.88 10.43
C GLU A 44 7.16 2.20 10.13
N HIS A 45 5.93 2.31 10.58
CA HIS A 45 5.10 3.48 10.32
C HIS A 45 4.23 3.83 11.53
N CYS A 46 3.74 5.05 11.55
CA CYS A 46 2.71 5.50 12.47
C CYS A 46 1.66 6.33 11.73
N ALA A 47 0.41 6.24 12.16
CA ALA A 47 -0.63 7.16 11.75
C ALA A 47 -0.52 8.43 12.59
N LEU A 48 -0.53 9.57 11.92
CA LEU A 48 -0.51 10.88 12.52
C LEU A 48 -1.92 11.48 12.47
N PRO A 49 -2.37 12.20 13.50
CA PRO A 49 -3.71 12.74 13.52
C PRO A 49 -3.91 13.82 12.45
N LEU A 50 -4.98 13.69 11.66
CA LEU A 50 -5.47 14.74 10.75
C LEU A 50 -6.46 15.63 11.53
N THR A 51 -5.97 16.40 12.49
CA THR A 51 -6.79 17.28 13.33
C THR A 51 -6.25 18.69 13.32
N ASP A 52 -7.12 19.66 13.61
CA ASP A 52 -6.74 21.07 13.76
C ASP A 52 -5.88 21.32 15.03
N ARG A 53 -5.70 20.28 15.86
CA ARG A 53 -4.83 20.38 17.03
C ARG A 53 -3.40 20.07 16.62
N PRO A 54 -2.44 20.97 16.92
CA PRO A 54 -1.05 20.70 16.66
C PRO A 54 -0.56 19.45 17.39
N PHE A 55 0.24 18.65 16.72
CA PHE A 55 0.94 17.53 17.35
C PHE A 55 2.43 17.62 17.06
N THR A 56 3.24 17.01 17.92
CA THR A 56 4.70 17.08 17.79
C THR A 56 5.28 15.73 17.41
N LEU A 57 6.34 15.78 16.61
CA LEU A 57 7.16 14.64 16.26
C LEU A 57 8.59 14.88 16.74
N GLY A 58 9.18 13.88 17.34
CA GLY A 58 10.54 13.93 17.83
C GLY A 58 11.10 12.57 18.15
N ARG A 59 12.17 12.54 18.95
CA ARG A 59 12.86 11.31 19.31
C ARG A 59 12.00 10.30 20.07
N LEU A 60 11.10 10.77 20.94
CA LEU A 60 10.34 9.92 21.85
C LEU A 60 8.92 9.62 21.37
N GLU A 61 8.37 10.44 20.52
CA GLU A 61 7.01 10.35 19.98
C GLU A 61 6.98 10.78 18.52
N PRO A 62 6.11 10.22 17.70
CA PRO A 62 5.18 9.12 17.97
C PRO A 62 5.87 7.74 18.00
N ILE A 63 5.09 6.71 18.30
CA ILE A 63 5.53 5.31 18.27
C ILE A 63 5.35 4.75 16.86
N PHE A 64 6.39 4.13 16.33
CA PHE A 64 6.40 3.46 15.02
C PHE A 64 6.33 1.95 15.21
N ALA A 65 5.56 1.28 14.40
CA ALA A 65 5.38 -0.17 14.46
C ALA A 65 5.42 -0.81 13.07
N SER A 66 5.79 -2.07 13.02
CA SER A 66 5.70 -2.92 11.83
C SER A 66 4.37 -3.66 11.83
N GLY A 67 3.45 -3.30 10.96
CA GLY A 67 2.16 -4.01 10.86
C GLY A 67 1.32 -3.93 12.13
N SER A 68 0.61 -5.01 12.45
CA SER A 68 -0.28 -5.15 13.61
C SER A 68 0.41 -5.63 14.88
N GLY A 69 1.73 -5.68 14.90
CA GLY A 69 2.48 -6.19 16.06
C GLY A 69 2.30 -5.31 17.30
N ALA A 70 1.92 -5.93 18.42
CA ALA A 70 1.96 -5.30 19.73
C ALA A 70 3.42 -4.97 20.06
N GLY A 71 3.79 -3.68 20.05
CA GLY A 71 5.11 -3.22 20.46
C GLY A 71 5.75 -2.35 19.38
N GLY A 72 5.40 -1.07 19.37
CA GLY A 72 6.10 -0.06 18.59
C GLY A 72 7.25 0.57 19.38
N LEU A 73 8.17 1.21 18.68
CA LEU A 73 9.29 1.96 19.25
C LEU A 73 9.24 3.41 18.80
N SER A 74 9.64 4.33 19.67
CA SER A 74 9.92 5.72 19.26
C SER A 74 11.12 5.75 18.31
N LEU A 75 11.38 6.88 17.62
CA LEU A 75 12.54 6.98 16.73
C LEU A 75 13.86 6.68 17.44
N GLY A 76 14.00 7.07 18.71
CA GLY A 76 15.11 6.69 19.58
C GLY A 76 16.49 7.26 19.20
N ASP A 77 16.64 7.91 18.06
CA ASP A 77 17.90 8.45 17.59
C ASP A 77 18.35 9.66 18.42
N LYS A 78 19.58 9.59 18.95
CA LYS A 78 20.14 10.61 19.86
C LYS A 78 20.31 11.99 19.24
N TYR A 79 20.41 12.09 17.93
CA TYR A 79 20.59 13.37 17.21
C TYR A 79 19.25 14.07 16.94
N ILE A 80 18.15 13.39 17.13
CA ILE A 80 16.82 13.99 17.01
C ILE A 80 16.39 14.56 18.34
N SER A 81 15.92 15.79 18.35
CA SER A 81 15.39 16.45 19.54
C SER A 81 14.17 15.69 20.08
N ARG A 82 13.92 15.75 21.40
CA ARG A 82 12.73 15.13 22.01
C ARG A 82 11.45 15.59 21.33
N ARG A 83 11.38 16.87 20.98
CA ARG A 83 10.36 17.51 20.17
C ARG A 83 11.08 18.26 19.06
N ALA A 84 10.96 17.84 17.82
CA ALA A 84 11.69 18.42 16.69
C ALA A 84 10.79 19.26 15.79
N LEU A 85 9.64 18.74 15.49
CA LEU A 85 8.68 19.31 14.55
C LEU A 85 7.30 19.40 15.18
N GLU A 86 6.57 20.39 14.71
CA GLU A 86 5.14 20.53 14.96
C GLU A 86 4.39 20.46 13.63
N PHE A 87 3.30 19.71 13.63
CA PHE A 87 2.41 19.55 12.52
C PHE A 87 1.02 20.06 12.89
N GLU A 88 0.43 20.83 12.02
CA GLU A 88 -0.92 21.38 12.17
C GLU A 88 -1.67 21.22 10.86
N TRP A 89 -2.85 20.59 10.90
CA TRP A 89 -3.72 20.54 9.74
C TRP A 89 -4.58 21.80 9.69
N LYS A 90 -4.38 22.63 8.67
CA LYS A 90 -5.06 23.92 8.54
C LYS A 90 -5.44 24.18 7.09
N ASP A 91 -6.65 24.67 6.88
CA ASP A 91 -7.17 25.01 5.53
C ASP A 91 -6.92 23.89 4.50
N SER A 92 -7.21 22.64 4.86
CA SER A 92 -6.98 21.44 4.04
C SER A 92 -5.53 21.15 3.64
N SER A 93 -4.57 21.76 4.30
CA SER A 93 -3.14 21.51 4.07
C SER A 93 -2.42 21.23 5.38
N LEU A 94 -1.28 20.55 5.32
CA LEU A 94 -0.44 20.26 6.47
C LEU A 94 0.63 21.34 6.62
N VAL A 95 0.59 22.08 7.71
CA VAL A 95 1.65 23.03 8.08
C VAL A 95 2.67 22.32 8.94
N VAL A 96 3.91 22.34 8.51
CA VAL A 96 5.05 21.75 9.21
C VAL A 96 5.97 22.86 9.67
N ARG A 97 6.27 22.92 10.96
CA ARG A 97 7.22 23.89 11.51
C ARG A 97 8.24 23.21 12.41
N ARG A 98 9.48 23.67 12.35
CA ARG A 98 10.53 23.26 13.27
C ARG A 98 10.36 24.00 14.59
N LEU A 99 10.49 23.28 15.70
CA LEU A 99 10.44 23.89 17.03
C LEU A 99 11.75 24.64 17.34
N PRO A 100 11.70 25.72 18.12
CA PRO A 100 12.90 26.43 18.56
C PRO A 100 13.89 25.48 19.24
N ASP A 101 15.18 25.72 19.03
CA ASP A 101 16.29 24.95 19.62
C ASP A 101 16.26 23.44 19.33
N SER A 102 15.49 23.01 18.32
CA SER A 102 15.42 21.62 17.91
C SER A 102 16.45 21.28 16.82
N SER A 103 16.67 19.98 16.63
CA SER A 103 17.55 19.46 15.57
C SER A 103 17.11 19.97 14.19
N ARG A 104 18.08 20.19 13.30
CA ARG A 104 17.79 20.58 11.91
C ARG A 104 16.96 19.52 11.23
N CYS A 105 16.03 19.98 10.42
CA CYS A 105 15.13 19.13 9.66
C CYS A 105 15.01 19.65 8.22
N ARG A 106 14.89 18.72 7.26
CA ARG A 106 14.68 19.07 5.85
C ARG A 106 13.45 18.36 5.34
N LEU A 107 12.59 19.09 4.65
CA LEU A 107 11.40 18.59 4.00
C LEU A 107 11.65 18.61 2.50
N ALA A 108 11.59 17.44 1.86
CA ALA A 108 12.09 17.27 0.49
C ALA A 108 13.54 17.79 0.38
N SER A 109 13.77 18.89 -0.34
CA SER A 109 15.09 19.50 -0.51
C SER A 109 15.29 20.78 0.29
N GLN A 110 14.29 21.24 1.06
CA GLN A 110 14.27 22.53 1.75
C GLN A 110 14.48 22.35 3.25
N GLU A 111 15.31 23.19 3.88
CA GLU A 111 15.39 23.27 5.33
C GLU A 111 14.10 23.87 5.91
N VAL A 112 13.68 23.35 7.07
CA VAL A 112 12.47 23.82 7.76
C VAL A 112 12.87 24.93 8.75
N ASP A 113 13.28 26.07 8.23
CA ASP A 113 13.59 27.26 9.05
C ASP A 113 12.33 28.11 9.27
N GLU A 114 11.44 28.12 8.29
CA GLU A 114 10.11 28.72 8.36
C GLU A 114 9.02 27.65 8.20
N PRO A 115 7.77 27.94 8.62
CA PRO A 115 6.67 27.01 8.43
C PRO A 115 6.45 26.68 6.95
N ILE A 116 6.44 25.39 6.61
CA ILE A 116 6.22 24.91 5.26
C ILE A 116 4.80 24.34 5.18
N ARG A 117 4.06 24.72 4.14
CA ARG A 117 2.73 24.23 3.86
C ARG A 117 2.80 23.12 2.80
N LEU A 118 2.22 21.97 3.09
CA LEU A 118 2.13 20.83 2.19
C LEU A 118 0.69 20.63 1.75
N GLU A 119 0.49 20.64 0.44
CA GLU A 119 -0.81 20.41 -0.17
C GLU A 119 -1.16 18.91 -0.20
N PRO A 120 -2.46 18.55 -0.17
CA PRO A 120 -2.89 17.15 -0.24
C PRO A 120 -2.32 16.39 -1.42
N ALA A 121 -2.15 17.03 -2.58
CA ALA A 121 -1.57 16.40 -3.76
C ALA A 121 -0.12 15.94 -3.53
N GLN A 122 0.68 16.78 -2.85
CA GLN A 122 2.07 16.44 -2.48
C GLN A 122 2.09 15.28 -1.47
N LEU A 123 1.21 15.31 -0.48
CA LEU A 123 1.10 14.26 0.52
C LEU A 123 0.61 12.92 -0.07
N ARG A 124 -0.25 12.93 -1.10
CA ARG A 124 -0.63 11.70 -1.81
C ARG A 124 0.54 11.07 -2.57
N THR A 125 1.41 11.89 -3.14
CA THR A 125 2.64 11.42 -3.81
C THR A 125 3.67 10.92 -2.78
N GLY A 126 3.71 11.54 -1.61
CA GLY A 126 4.66 11.27 -0.54
C GLY A 126 5.78 12.30 -0.49
N VAL A 127 6.03 12.84 0.70
CA VAL A 127 7.03 13.88 0.94
C VAL A 127 8.11 13.34 1.86
N PRO A 128 9.37 13.21 1.40
CA PRO A 128 10.46 12.76 2.24
C PRO A 128 10.85 13.84 3.24
N HIS A 129 11.11 13.43 4.47
CA HIS A 129 11.45 14.29 5.58
C HIS A 129 12.70 13.78 6.30
N LEU A 130 13.82 14.52 6.19
CA LEU A 130 15.07 14.21 6.89
C LEU A 130 15.06 14.86 8.27
N LEU A 131 15.17 14.03 9.30
CA LEU A 131 15.32 14.45 10.70
C LEU A 131 16.78 14.40 11.11
N ALA A 132 17.31 15.52 11.59
CA ALA A 132 18.72 15.70 11.86
C ALA A 132 19.56 15.33 10.61
N HIS A 133 20.31 14.24 10.65
CA HIS A 133 21.10 13.72 9.53
C HIS A 133 21.03 12.20 9.44
N SER A 134 20.13 11.57 10.18
CA SER A 134 20.19 10.14 10.48
C SER A 134 18.90 9.38 10.19
N VAL A 135 17.74 10.02 10.13
CA VAL A 135 16.45 9.36 9.91
C VAL A 135 15.68 10.06 8.80
N VAL A 136 15.16 9.29 7.85
CA VAL A 136 14.26 9.80 6.81
C VAL A 136 12.89 9.17 6.99
N LEU A 137 11.89 10.01 7.12
CA LEU A 137 10.48 9.62 7.10
C LEU A 137 9.87 9.98 5.75
N LEU A 138 8.92 9.17 5.29
CA LEU A 138 8.04 9.51 4.19
C LEU A 138 6.68 9.89 4.77
N LEU A 139 6.28 11.14 4.61
CA LEU A 139 4.94 11.61 4.96
C LEU A 139 4.00 11.39 3.79
N ARG A 140 2.91 10.67 4.01
CA ARG A 140 1.94 10.36 2.95
C ARG A 140 0.54 10.28 3.51
N VAL A 141 -0.41 10.92 2.82
CA VAL A 141 -1.84 10.69 3.04
C VAL A 141 -2.27 9.46 2.24
N ALA A 142 -2.94 8.55 2.89
CA ALA A 142 -3.46 7.34 2.28
C ALA A 142 -4.78 6.93 2.96
N PRO A 143 -5.64 6.15 2.30
CA PRO A 143 -6.86 5.62 2.93
C PRO A 143 -6.51 4.87 4.21
N ALA A 144 -7.29 5.05 5.28
CA ALA A 144 -7.06 4.35 6.53
C ALA A 144 -7.02 2.84 6.30
N ALA A 145 -6.10 2.17 6.98
CA ALA A 145 -6.05 0.72 6.90
C ALA A 145 -7.34 0.17 7.52
N GLY A 146 -8.14 -0.53 6.72
CA GLY A 146 -9.26 -1.32 7.24
C GLY A 146 -8.76 -2.38 8.24
N PRO A 147 -9.67 -3.02 8.98
CA PRO A 147 -9.32 -4.09 9.91
C PRO A 147 -8.47 -5.14 9.18
N GLU A 148 -7.47 -5.66 9.87
CA GLU A 148 -6.63 -6.73 9.32
C GLU A 148 -7.51 -7.91 8.92
N VAL A 149 -7.52 -8.18 7.63
CA VAL A 149 -7.97 -9.48 7.17
C VAL A 149 -6.79 -10.41 7.47
N ASP A 150 -6.95 -11.17 8.54
CA ASP A 150 -6.02 -12.25 8.88
C ASP A 150 -5.82 -13.10 7.61
N SER A 151 -4.61 -13.10 7.12
CA SER A 151 -4.25 -13.94 5.98
C SER A 151 -4.21 -15.35 6.53
N GLY A 152 -5.34 -16.04 6.49
CA GLY A 152 -5.48 -17.41 7.00
C GLY A 152 -4.30 -18.31 6.61
N PRO A 153 -4.08 -19.42 7.30
CA PRO A 153 -2.98 -20.33 7.03
C PRO A 153 -2.99 -20.74 5.54
N GLY A 154 -1.91 -20.42 4.81
CA GLY A 154 -1.74 -20.72 3.39
C GLY A 154 -1.74 -19.50 2.45
N CYS A 155 -1.77 -18.29 2.93
CA CYS A 155 -1.56 -17.12 2.07
C CYS A 155 -0.10 -17.05 1.59
N GLU A 156 0.11 -17.29 0.31
CA GLU A 156 1.45 -17.24 -0.32
C GLU A 156 1.94 -15.80 -0.56
N LEU A 157 1.05 -14.81 -0.43
CA LEU A 157 1.40 -13.39 -0.56
C LEU A 157 2.00 -12.90 0.76
N LEU A 158 3.31 -12.91 0.85
CA LEU A 158 4.04 -12.50 2.03
C LEU A 158 4.23 -10.98 2.09
N GLY A 159 4.41 -10.45 3.29
CA GLY A 159 4.72 -9.06 3.56
C GLY A 159 3.71 -8.37 4.47
N SER A 160 4.24 -7.53 5.37
CA SER A 160 3.47 -6.75 6.36
C SER A 160 3.24 -5.30 5.92
N SER A 161 3.70 -4.91 4.71
CA SER A 161 3.50 -3.56 4.23
C SER A 161 2.02 -3.24 4.04
N ARG A 162 1.66 -1.96 4.20
CA ARG A 162 0.29 -1.50 3.98
C ARG A 162 -0.24 -1.88 2.59
N TYR A 163 0.62 -1.78 1.55
CA TYR A 163 0.27 -2.20 0.21
C TYR A 163 -0.14 -3.67 0.16
N MET A 164 0.64 -4.55 0.79
CA MET A 164 0.34 -5.99 0.79
C MET A 164 -0.93 -6.32 1.58
N ARG A 165 -1.20 -5.60 2.68
CA ARG A 165 -2.44 -5.76 3.43
C ARG A 165 -3.65 -5.33 2.61
N GLU A 166 -3.57 -4.17 1.97
CA GLU A 166 -4.64 -3.67 1.11
C GLU A 166 -4.86 -4.59 -0.10
N LEU A 167 -3.80 -5.07 -0.73
CA LEU A 167 -3.89 -6.07 -1.80
C LEU A 167 -4.64 -7.33 -1.33
N ARG A 168 -4.27 -7.90 -0.19
CA ARG A 168 -4.97 -9.08 0.35
C ARG A 168 -6.44 -8.81 0.64
N ARG A 169 -6.76 -7.64 1.20
CA ARG A 169 -8.15 -7.24 1.44
C ARG A 169 -8.95 -7.18 0.15
N GLN A 170 -8.41 -6.56 -0.90
CA GLN A 170 -9.04 -6.49 -2.22
C GLN A 170 -9.22 -7.89 -2.83
N LEU A 171 -8.20 -8.74 -2.75
CA LEU A 171 -8.29 -10.12 -3.23
C LEU A 171 -9.35 -10.94 -2.50
N GLY A 172 -9.48 -10.76 -1.19
CA GLY A 172 -10.54 -11.38 -0.40
C GLY A 172 -11.94 -10.97 -0.85
N GLN A 173 -12.14 -9.69 -1.15
CA GLN A 173 -13.40 -9.18 -1.69
C GLN A 173 -13.73 -9.77 -3.07
N VAL A 174 -12.73 -9.80 -3.97
CA VAL A 174 -12.90 -10.39 -5.30
C VAL A 174 -13.17 -11.90 -5.22
N ALA A 175 -12.46 -12.62 -4.35
CA ALA A 175 -12.63 -14.04 -4.17
C ALA A 175 -14.03 -14.44 -3.66
N ALA A 176 -14.70 -13.55 -2.95
CA ALA A 176 -16.08 -13.76 -2.50
C ALA A 176 -17.12 -13.59 -3.62
N SER A 177 -16.74 -12.96 -4.73
CA SER A 177 -17.58 -12.75 -5.92
C SER A 177 -17.36 -13.84 -6.96
N ASP A 178 -18.28 -13.98 -7.91
CA ASP A 178 -18.14 -14.87 -9.07
C ASP A 178 -17.68 -14.09 -10.34
N LEU A 179 -17.10 -12.91 -10.15
CA LEU A 179 -16.63 -12.07 -11.24
C LEU A 179 -15.31 -12.57 -11.83
N ASP A 180 -15.14 -12.36 -13.13
CA ASP A 180 -13.86 -12.61 -13.80
C ASP A 180 -12.80 -11.60 -13.32
N LEU A 181 -11.58 -12.08 -13.16
CA LEU A 181 -10.46 -11.29 -12.64
C LEU A 181 -9.36 -11.18 -13.69
N LEU A 182 -9.02 -9.94 -14.06
CA LEU A 182 -7.83 -9.65 -14.85
C LEU A 182 -6.69 -9.15 -13.95
N VAL A 183 -5.57 -9.89 -13.94
CA VAL A 183 -4.36 -9.52 -13.18
C VAL A 183 -3.28 -9.05 -14.13
N CYS A 184 -2.92 -7.76 -14.08
CA CYS A 184 -1.90 -7.15 -14.91
C CYS A 184 -0.63 -6.85 -14.12
N GLY A 185 0.52 -6.90 -14.77
CA GLY A 185 1.82 -6.58 -14.19
C GLY A 185 2.98 -7.14 -15.00
N GLU A 186 4.18 -6.69 -14.72
CA GLU A 186 5.41 -7.15 -15.36
C GLU A 186 5.71 -8.63 -15.05
N THR A 187 6.60 -9.24 -15.83
CA THR A 187 7.06 -10.61 -15.56
C THR A 187 7.75 -10.67 -14.20
N GLY A 188 7.47 -11.73 -13.43
CA GLY A 188 8.06 -11.90 -12.09
C GLY A 188 7.35 -11.17 -10.95
N THR A 189 6.29 -10.38 -11.19
CA THR A 189 5.56 -9.64 -10.14
C THR A 189 4.61 -10.49 -9.27
N GLY A 190 4.57 -11.80 -9.47
CA GLY A 190 3.76 -12.70 -8.64
C GLY A 190 2.29 -12.85 -9.06
N LYS A 191 1.93 -12.56 -10.32
CA LYS A 191 0.55 -12.72 -10.84
C LYS A 191 -0.03 -14.12 -10.58
N GLU A 192 0.79 -15.15 -10.71
CA GLU A 192 0.36 -16.53 -10.44
C GLU A 192 0.03 -16.76 -8.96
N LEU A 193 0.80 -16.16 -8.05
CA LEU A 193 0.52 -16.22 -6.61
C LEU A 193 -0.81 -15.55 -6.28
N VAL A 194 -1.13 -14.44 -6.96
CA VAL A 194 -2.43 -13.77 -6.84
C VAL A 194 -3.56 -14.68 -7.29
N ALA A 195 -3.44 -15.30 -8.47
CA ALA A 195 -4.46 -16.21 -8.98
C ALA A 195 -4.71 -17.40 -8.02
N ARG A 196 -3.64 -17.99 -7.50
CA ARG A 196 -3.74 -19.08 -6.51
C ARG A 196 -4.39 -18.61 -5.20
N THR A 197 -4.03 -17.40 -4.73
CA THR A 197 -4.61 -16.84 -3.51
C THR A 197 -6.11 -16.60 -3.67
N VAL A 198 -6.53 -16.00 -4.80
CA VAL A 198 -7.95 -15.80 -5.10
C VAL A 198 -8.70 -17.13 -5.18
N HIS A 199 -8.17 -18.12 -5.90
CA HIS A 199 -8.81 -19.43 -5.99
C HIS A 199 -8.99 -20.07 -4.61
N ARG A 200 -7.95 -20.07 -3.76
CA ARG A 200 -8.03 -20.64 -2.39
C ARG A 200 -9.04 -19.92 -1.50
N ALA A 201 -9.19 -18.60 -1.66
CA ALA A 201 -10.15 -17.81 -0.89
C ALA A 201 -11.58 -17.84 -1.48
N SER A 202 -11.76 -18.38 -2.69
CA SER A 202 -13.04 -18.39 -3.39
C SER A 202 -13.95 -19.55 -2.95
N ARG A 203 -15.21 -19.46 -3.34
CA ARG A 203 -16.17 -20.56 -3.17
C ARG A 203 -15.77 -21.84 -3.94
N ARG A 204 -14.88 -21.71 -4.93
CA ARG A 204 -14.37 -22.80 -5.77
C ARG A 204 -13.06 -23.41 -5.23
N SER A 205 -12.62 -23.05 -4.03
CA SER A 205 -11.36 -23.51 -3.41
C SER A 205 -11.18 -25.01 -3.30
N LYS A 206 -12.29 -25.78 -3.28
CA LYS A 206 -12.29 -27.25 -3.27
C LYS A 206 -12.14 -27.86 -4.65
N GLY A 207 -12.34 -27.09 -5.71
CA GLY A 207 -12.17 -27.51 -7.08
C GLY A 207 -10.72 -27.40 -7.59
N PRO A 208 -10.41 -27.97 -8.76
CA PRO A 208 -9.10 -27.88 -9.35
C PRO A 208 -8.84 -26.44 -9.88
N LEU A 209 -7.64 -25.93 -9.66
CA LEU A 209 -7.14 -24.74 -10.36
C LEU A 209 -6.41 -25.20 -11.61
N VAL A 210 -6.98 -24.92 -12.78
CA VAL A 210 -6.35 -25.24 -14.07
C VAL A 210 -5.64 -24.02 -14.59
N ALA A 211 -4.31 -24.05 -14.65
CA ALA A 211 -3.49 -22.99 -15.21
C ALA A 211 -3.06 -23.35 -16.64
N VAL A 212 -3.32 -22.47 -17.60
CA VAL A 212 -2.96 -22.65 -19.00
C VAL A 212 -2.03 -21.53 -19.44
N ASN A 213 -0.82 -21.90 -19.91
CA ASN A 213 0.08 -20.93 -20.51
C ASN A 213 -0.23 -20.81 -22.01
N MET A 214 -0.96 -19.78 -22.38
CA MET A 214 -1.36 -19.54 -23.79
C MET A 214 -0.16 -19.34 -24.74
N ALA A 215 0.96 -18.80 -24.25
CA ALA A 215 2.16 -18.61 -25.03
C ALA A 215 2.86 -19.94 -25.41
N ALA A 216 2.60 -21.00 -24.67
CA ALA A 216 3.14 -22.33 -24.94
C ALA A 216 2.29 -23.15 -25.92
N ILE A 217 1.10 -22.67 -26.28
CA ILE A 217 0.19 -23.38 -27.19
C ILE A 217 0.36 -22.80 -28.61
N PRO A 218 0.70 -23.63 -29.62
CA PRO A 218 0.71 -23.19 -31.02
C PRO A 218 -0.66 -22.63 -31.42
N SER A 219 -0.69 -21.51 -32.14
CA SER A 219 -1.92 -20.79 -32.51
C SER A 219 -2.96 -21.68 -33.20
N GLY A 220 -2.51 -22.61 -34.06
CA GLY A 220 -3.39 -23.57 -34.75
C GLY A 220 -4.01 -24.64 -33.85
N LEU A 221 -3.49 -24.85 -32.63
CA LEU A 221 -4.00 -25.87 -31.68
C LEU A 221 -4.73 -25.25 -30.49
N ALA A 222 -4.76 -23.94 -30.35
CA ALA A 222 -5.31 -23.26 -29.20
C ALA A 222 -6.79 -23.59 -28.96
N ALA A 223 -7.62 -23.59 -29.99
CA ALA A 223 -9.03 -23.94 -29.91
C ALA A 223 -9.24 -25.39 -29.47
N ALA A 224 -8.48 -26.31 -30.04
CA ALA A 224 -8.57 -27.74 -29.69
C ALA A 224 -8.07 -28.01 -28.25
N ALA A 225 -7.02 -27.29 -27.81
CA ALA A 225 -6.47 -27.41 -26.46
C ALA A 225 -7.45 -26.88 -25.38
N LEU A 226 -8.17 -25.78 -25.68
CA LEU A 226 -9.07 -25.14 -24.72
C LEU A 226 -10.48 -25.75 -24.70
N PHE A 227 -11.01 -26.11 -25.87
CA PHE A 227 -12.41 -26.52 -26.03
C PHE A 227 -12.57 -27.99 -26.46
N GLY A 228 -11.46 -28.68 -26.63
CA GLY A 228 -11.44 -30.05 -27.14
C GLY A 228 -11.67 -30.13 -28.64
N SER A 229 -11.43 -31.30 -29.19
CA SER A 229 -11.70 -31.64 -30.61
C SER A 229 -12.64 -32.80 -30.69
N ARG A 230 -13.51 -32.83 -31.72
CA ARG A 230 -14.34 -34.00 -32.04
C ARG A 230 -13.46 -35.12 -32.59
N LYS A 231 -13.78 -36.35 -32.23
CA LYS A 231 -13.13 -37.56 -32.79
C LYS A 231 -13.20 -37.51 -34.33
N GLY A 232 -12.06 -37.47 -35.00
CA GLY A 232 -11.98 -37.41 -36.49
C GLY A 232 -11.81 -35.97 -37.06
N ALA A 233 -11.45 -34.97 -36.24
CA ALA A 233 -11.21 -33.59 -36.68
C ALA A 233 -9.79 -33.36 -37.26
N TYR A 234 -8.98 -34.39 -37.43
CA TYR A 234 -7.65 -34.41 -38.07
C TYR A 234 -7.65 -35.40 -39.21
#